data_7f3d30d2e234d4d4d56f6d393a95299c
#
_entry.id   7f3d30d2e234d4d4d56f6d393a95299c
#
_cell.length_a   1.000
_cell.length_b   1.000
_cell.length_c   1.000
_cell.angle_alpha   90.00
_cell.angle_beta   90.00
_cell.angle_gamma   90.00
#
_symmetry.space_group_name_H-M   'P 1'
#
loop_
_entity.id
_entity.type
_entity.pdbx_description
1 polymer ?
#
loop_
_entity_poly.entity_id
_entity_poly.type
_entity_poly.pdbx_seq_one_letter_code
_entity_poly.pdbx_strand_id
1 'polypeptide(L)'
;MDIKKEVKKDSLFLKAIPYFDKYGILILLLIMIIALHIMQPEVFLSWRNITNVFKQISWQSMLALGVFIVIVTAGIDLSVGSIMMLSLMVLAITSKAGAAWYVVILIPIFMGALCGMVNGFGITVLLMPHPFIMTLGTLYIFRGTGNLISGGVPISGFTEEVRLLGNGRIDLTWLGLEKSQYLPASVILIAVVFFLMWVFLNHTRTGKWIYA
;
A
#
# COMPACT_ATOMS: atom_id res chain seq x y z
N MET A 1 -14.45 -56.62 7.67
CA MET A 1 -14.43 -55.16 7.38
C MET A 1 -13.51 -54.53 8.44
N ASP A 2 -12.39 -54.00 8.00
CA ASP A 2 -11.14 -53.94 8.77
C ASP A 2 -11.05 -52.62 9.54
N ILE A 3 -11.55 -52.57 10.78
CA ILE A 3 -11.55 -51.43 11.70
C ILE A 3 -10.13 -50.89 11.93
N LYS A 4 -9.08 -51.72 11.80
CA LYS A 4 -7.69 -51.29 11.88
C LYS A 4 -7.22 -50.40 10.70
N LYS A 5 -7.87 -50.46 9.51
CA LYS A 5 -7.58 -49.57 8.39
C LYS A 5 -8.21 -48.19 8.56
N GLU A 6 -9.38 -48.06 9.17
CA GLU A 6 -10.02 -46.79 9.48
C GLU A 6 -9.25 -46.01 10.56
N VAL A 7 -8.84 -46.68 11.64
CA VAL A 7 -8.04 -46.04 12.71
C VAL A 7 -6.68 -45.56 12.22
N LYS A 8 -6.08 -46.19 11.18
CA LYS A 8 -4.81 -45.76 10.60
C LYS A 8 -4.98 -44.53 9.70
N LYS A 9 -6.13 -44.38 9.08
CA LYS A 9 -6.47 -43.19 8.25
C LYS A 9 -6.71 -41.96 9.13
N ASP A 10 -7.39 -42.14 10.26
CA ASP A 10 -7.58 -41.08 11.26
C ASP A 10 -6.26 -40.61 11.90
N SER A 11 -5.29 -41.51 12.11
CA SER A 11 -3.98 -41.12 12.68
C SER A 11 -3.13 -40.25 11.78
N LEU A 12 -3.26 -40.42 10.46
CA LEU A 12 -2.53 -39.60 9.48
C LEU A 12 -3.18 -38.21 9.35
N PHE A 13 -4.51 -38.17 9.36
CA PHE A 13 -5.28 -36.92 9.36
C PHE A 13 -5.02 -36.10 10.63
N LEU A 14 -5.10 -36.75 11.80
CA LEU A 14 -4.80 -36.09 13.09
C LEU A 14 -3.35 -35.56 13.18
N LYS A 15 -2.40 -36.25 12.58
CA LYS A 15 -1.00 -35.78 12.49
C LYS A 15 -0.81 -34.61 11.51
N ALA A 16 -1.70 -34.47 10.53
CA ALA A 16 -1.64 -33.37 9.57
C ALA A 16 -2.27 -32.07 10.09
N ILE A 17 -3.21 -32.14 11.05
CA ILE A 17 -3.90 -30.98 11.62
C ILE A 17 -2.93 -29.87 12.10
N PRO A 18 -1.92 -30.14 12.96
CA PRO A 18 -1.00 -29.10 13.43
C PRO A 18 -0.15 -28.46 12.31
N TYR A 19 0.12 -29.21 11.25
CA TYR A 19 0.79 -28.65 10.06
C TYR A 19 -0.17 -27.77 9.23
N PHE A 20 -1.45 -28.15 9.17
CA PHE A 20 -2.48 -27.34 8.51
C PHE A 20 -2.72 -26.04 9.26
N ASP A 21 -2.78 -26.07 10.60
CA ASP A 21 -2.93 -24.88 11.42
C ASP A 21 -1.73 -23.92 11.25
N LYS A 22 -0.52 -24.47 11.15
CA LYS A 22 0.70 -23.67 11.01
C LYS A 22 0.95 -23.17 9.59
N TYR A 23 0.71 -24.00 8.59
CA TYR A 23 1.10 -23.74 7.18
C TYR A 23 -0.10 -23.70 6.22
N GLY A 24 -1.34 -23.85 6.69
CA GLY A 24 -2.52 -23.94 5.85
C GLY A 24 -2.68 -22.75 4.88
N ILE A 25 -2.39 -21.55 5.35
CA ILE A 25 -2.43 -20.34 4.51
C ILE A 25 -1.36 -20.40 3.40
N LEU A 26 -0.16 -20.86 3.70
CA LEU A 26 0.91 -21.01 2.72
C LEU A 26 0.60 -22.11 1.70
N ILE A 27 0.05 -23.24 2.17
CA ILE A 27 -0.38 -24.35 1.31
C ILE A 27 -1.50 -23.87 0.36
N LEU A 28 -2.50 -23.15 0.89
CA LEU A 28 -3.58 -22.60 0.09
C LEU A 28 -3.04 -21.60 -0.95
N LEU A 29 -2.13 -20.72 -0.56
CA LEU A 29 -1.47 -19.77 -1.47
C LEU A 29 -0.73 -20.50 -2.60
N LEU A 30 0.04 -21.53 -2.27
CA LEU A 30 0.77 -22.33 -3.27
C LEU A 30 -0.19 -23.05 -4.23
N ILE A 31 -1.26 -23.64 -3.70
CA ILE A 31 -2.31 -24.27 -4.53
C ILE A 31 -2.92 -23.25 -5.48
N MET A 32 -3.25 -22.04 -5.00
CA MET A 32 -3.80 -20.98 -5.84
C MET A 32 -2.80 -20.55 -6.93
N ILE A 33 -1.53 -20.36 -6.58
CA ILE A 33 -0.48 -20.00 -7.55
C ILE A 33 -0.36 -21.06 -8.64
N ILE A 34 -0.31 -22.33 -8.26
CA ILE A 34 -0.21 -23.47 -9.21
C ILE A 34 -1.46 -23.53 -10.08
N ALA A 35 -2.65 -23.47 -9.50
CA ALA A 35 -3.90 -23.50 -10.22
C ALA A 35 -4.00 -22.37 -11.24
N LEU A 36 -3.70 -21.13 -10.84
CA LEU A 36 -3.72 -19.97 -11.73
C LEU A 36 -2.66 -20.07 -12.84
N HIS A 37 -1.48 -20.61 -12.53
CA HIS A 37 -0.47 -20.84 -13.55
C HIS A 37 -0.88 -21.92 -14.58
N ILE A 38 -1.52 -23.00 -14.13
CA ILE A 38 -2.06 -24.03 -15.05
C ILE A 38 -3.17 -23.45 -15.93
N MET A 39 -4.04 -22.59 -15.37
CA MET A 39 -5.14 -21.98 -16.12
C MET A 39 -4.66 -20.91 -17.12
N GLN A 40 -3.58 -20.18 -16.81
CA GLN A 40 -3.05 -19.08 -17.62
C GLN A 40 -1.50 -19.10 -17.65
N PRO A 41 -0.88 -20.12 -18.26
CA PRO A 41 0.57 -20.35 -18.15
C PRO A 41 1.40 -19.22 -18.76
N GLU A 42 0.93 -18.59 -19.83
CA GLU A 42 1.66 -17.51 -20.51
C GLU A 42 1.52 -16.16 -19.83
N VAL A 43 0.48 -15.98 -19.00
CA VAL A 43 0.14 -14.67 -18.40
C VAL A 43 0.53 -14.61 -16.95
N PHE A 44 0.20 -15.64 -16.16
CA PHE A 44 0.24 -15.57 -14.69
C PHE A 44 1.66 -15.34 -14.14
N LEU A 45 2.66 -16.09 -14.57
CA LEU A 45 4.07 -15.91 -14.17
C LEU A 45 4.88 -15.10 -15.20
N SER A 46 4.21 -14.41 -16.14
CA SER A 46 4.91 -13.53 -17.08
C SER A 46 5.57 -12.38 -16.33
N TRP A 47 6.70 -11.89 -16.86
CA TRP A 47 7.41 -10.72 -16.30
C TRP A 47 6.49 -9.50 -16.17
N ARG A 48 5.62 -9.31 -17.17
CA ARG A 48 4.63 -8.23 -17.17
C ARG A 48 3.68 -8.31 -15.97
N ASN A 49 3.18 -9.49 -15.64
CA ASN A 49 2.29 -9.67 -14.51
C ASN A 49 3.02 -9.50 -13.17
N ILE A 50 4.21 -10.09 -13.06
CA ILE A 50 5.07 -9.94 -11.89
C ILE A 50 5.37 -8.46 -11.61
N THR A 51 5.77 -7.69 -12.63
CA THR A 51 6.03 -6.25 -12.47
C THR A 51 4.76 -5.46 -12.10
N ASN A 52 3.59 -5.85 -12.59
CA ASN A 52 2.33 -5.24 -12.19
C ASN A 52 2.00 -5.53 -10.72
N VAL A 53 2.25 -6.74 -10.23
CA VAL A 53 2.10 -7.09 -8.82
C VAL A 53 3.06 -6.26 -7.96
N PHE A 54 4.32 -6.12 -8.34
CA PHE A 54 5.27 -5.26 -7.64
C PHE A 54 4.85 -3.80 -7.59
N LYS A 55 4.30 -3.26 -8.69
CA LYS A 55 3.72 -1.90 -8.70
C LYS A 55 2.57 -1.76 -7.70
N GLN A 56 1.65 -2.73 -7.67
CA GLN A 56 0.53 -2.72 -6.74
C GLN A 56 1.01 -2.81 -5.28
N ILE A 57 1.92 -3.71 -4.99
CA ILE A 57 2.50 -3.85 -3.64
C ILE A 57 3.20 -2.54 -3.22
N SER A 58 3.92 -1.87 -4.13
CA SER A 58 4.68 -0.67 -3.80
C SER A 58 3.79 0.45 -3.24
N TRP A 59 2.69 0.82 -3.90
CA TRP A 59 1.83 1.89 -3.39
C TRP A 59 1.04 1.48 -2.14
N GLN A 60 0.61 0.20 -2.07
CA GLN A 60 -0.06 -0.33 -0.87
C GLN A 60 0.87 -0.34 0.34
N SER A 61 2.15 -0.68 0.14
CA SER A 61 3.16 -0.66 1.19
C SER A 61 3.44 0.75 1.71
N MET A 62 3.40 1.77 0.84
CA MET A 62 3.51 3.18 1.30
C MET A 62 2.36 3.57 2.23
N LEU A 63 1.13 3.20 1.89
CA LEU A 63 -0.03 3.44 2.76
C LEU A 63 0.11 2.66 4.07
N ALA A 64 0.52 1.39 3.99
CA ALA A 64 0.71 0.54 5.14
C ALA A 64 1.76 1.09 6.12
N LEU A 65 2.83 1.72 5.63
CA LEU A 65 3.81 2.39 6.49
C LEU A 65 3.22 3.57 7.28
N GLY A 66 2.38 4.37 6.62
CA GLY A 66 1.68 5.47 7.30
C GLY A 66 0.73 4.96 8.38
N VAL A 67 -0.09 3.97 8.03
CA VAL A 67 -1.03 3.33 8.96
C VAL A 67 -0.31 2.60 10.10
N PHE A 68 0.85 2.00 9.83
CA PHE A 68 1.67 1.32 10.84
C PHE A 68 2.02 2.25 12.01
N ILE A 69 2.45 3.49 11.75
CA ILE A 69 2.76 4.46 12.81
C ILE A 69 1.53 4.73 13.67
N VAL A 70 0.37 4.90 13.05
CA VAL A 70 -0.90 5.15 13.76
C VAL A 70 -1.29 3.95 14.63
N ILE A 71 -1.15 2.72 14.12
CA ILE A 71 -1.47 1.50 14.88
C ILE A 71 -0.52 1.32 16.08
N VAL A 72 0.77 1.57 15.91
CA VAL A 72 1.77 1.45 16.99
C VAL A 72 1.46 2.43 18.13
N THR A 73 0.92 3.61 17.81
CA THR A 73 0.46 4.58 18.84
C THR A 73 -0.97 4.28 19.34
N ALA A 74 -1.45 3.05 19.20
CA ALA A 74 -2.79 2.60 19.59
C ALA A 74 -3.95 3.42 18.96
N GLY A 75 -3.70 4.08 17.83
CA GLY A 75 -4.70 4.82 17.06
C GLY A 75 -5.36 3.96 15.97
N ILE A 76 -6.53 4.40 15.54
CA ILE A 76 -7.22 3.89 14.34
C ILE A 76 -7.49 5.09 13.45
N ASP A 77 -6.94 5.09 12.23
CA ASP A 77 -7.18 6.14 11.24
C ASP A 77 -7.94 5.57 10.04
N LEU A 78 -9.23 5.91 9.96
CA LEU A 78 -10.08 5.54 8.83
C LEU A 78 -9.96 6.52 7.65
N SER A 79 -9.34 7.67 7.86
CA SER A 79 -9.29 8.74 6.86
C SER A 79 -8.17 8.56 5.82
N VAL A 80 -7.23 7.63 6.02
CA VAL A 80 -6.05 7.44 5.15
C VAL A 80 -6.40 7.36 3.66
N GLY A 81 -7.42 6.57 3.32
CA GLY A 81 -7.89 6.45 1.92
C GLY A 81 -8.46 7.75 1.36
N SER A 82 -9.18 8.54 2.19
CA SER A 82 -9.73 9.82 1.76
C SER A 82 -8.67 10.93 1.68
N ILE A 83 -7.67 10.89 2.55
CA ILE A 83 -6.49 11.77 2.48
C ILE A 83 -5.74 11.50 1.18
N MET A 84 -5.49 10.23 0.86
CA MET A 84 -4.85 9.85 -0.40
C MET A 84 -5.66 10.33 -1.61
N MET A 85 -6.99 10.10 -1.61
CA MET A 85 -7.86 10.56 -2.68
C MET A 85 -7.77 12.08 -2.86
N LEU A 86 -7.91 12.87 -1.78
CA LEU A 86 -7.85 14.31 -1.84
C LEU A 86 -6.47 14.81 -2.33
N SER A 87 -5.38 14.21 -1.83
CA SER A 87 -4.02 14.53 -2.25
C SER A 87 -3.81 14.25 -3.74
N LEU A 88 -4.33 13.13 -4.26
CA LEU A 88 -4.27 12.79 -5.69
C LEU A 88 -5.13 13.71 -6.55
N MET A 89 -6.29 14.19 -6.04
CA MET A 89 -7.09 15.19 -6.76
C MET A 89 -6.34 16.52 -6.91
N VAL A 90 -5.70 16.98 -5.84
CA VAL A 90 -4.87 18.20 -5.88
C VAL A 90 -3.68 18.03 -6.82
N LEU A 91 -2.99 16.88 -6.79
CA LEU A 91 -1.95 16.52 -7.75
C LEU A 91 -2.46 16.60 -9.20
N ALA A 92 -3.62 16.02 -9.46
CA ALA A 92 -4.20 15.99 -10.81
C ALA A 92 -4.51 17.38 -11.34
N ILE A 93 -5.09 18.24 -10.51
CA ILE A 93 -5.43 19.61 -10.88
C ILE A 93 -4.18 20.44 -11.15
N THR A 94 -3.19 20.37 -10.25
CA THR A 94 -1.93 21.12 -10.41
C THR A 94 -1.13 20.65 -11.62
N SER A 95 -1.13 19.34 -11.89
CA SER A 95 -0.54 18.78 -13.11
C SER A 95 -1.22 19.31 -14.37
N LYS A 96 -2.56 19.32 -14.40
CA LYS A 96 -3.34 19.86 -15.53
C LYS A 96 -3.19 21.37 -15.73
N ALA A 97 -2.98 22.11 -14.66
CA ALA A 97 -2.71 23.54 -14.70
C ALA A 97 -1.32 23.89 -15.25
N GLY A 98 -0.50 22.87 -15.59
CA GLY A 98 0.85 23.09 -16.12
C GLY A 98 1.85 23.54 -15.07
N ALA A 99 1.61 23.25 -13.79
CA ALA A 99 2.54 23.58 -12.73
C ALA A 99 3.88 22.83 -12.92
N ALA A 100 4.97 23.44 -12.44
CA ALA A 100 6.29 22.82 -12.51
C ALA A 100 6.30 21.45 -11.79
N TRP A 101 7.04 20.49 -12.32
CA TRP A 101 7.04 19.09 -11.86
C TRP A 101 7.28 18.94 -10.33
N TYR A 102 8.17 19.76 -9.76
CA TYR A 102 8.45 19.74 -8.31
C TYR A 102 7.24 20.21 -7.48
N VAL A 103 6.45 21.18 -8.00
CA VAL A 103 5.23 21.64 -7.36
C VAL A 103 4.19 20.52 -7.36
N VAL A 104 4.04 19.84 -8.50
CA VAL A 104 3.10 18.73 -8.65
C VAL A 104 3.43 17.57 -7.70
N ILE A 105 4.69 17.36 -7.36
CA ILE A 105 5.12 16.34 -6.39
C ILE A 105 4.93 16.80 -4.94
N LEU A 106 5.28 18.05 -4.64
CA LEU A 106 5.29 18.55 -3.25
C LEU A 106 3.89 18.87 -2.73
N ILE A 107 2.99 19.35 -3.59
CA ILE A 107 1.62 19.74 -3.20
C ILE A 107 0.83 18.57 -2.57
N PRO A 108 0.76 17.36 -3.16
CA PRO A 108 0.05 16.26 -2.53
C PRO A 108 0.66 15.81 -1.20
N ILE A 109 1.98 15.91 -1.05
CA ILE A 109 2.66 15.62 0.23
C ILE A 109 2.22 16.66 1.28
N PHE A 110 2.23 17.94 0.93
CA PHE A 110 1.77 19.02 1.79
C PHE A 110 0.29 18.87 2.16
N MET A 111 -0.56 18.51 1.18
CA MET A 111 -1.98 18.26 1.42
C MET A 111 -2.19 17.08 2.38
N GLY A 112 -1.47 15.97 2.19
CA GLY A 112 -1.52 14.84 3.11
C GLY A 112 -1.08 15.24 4.54
N ALA A 113 -0.03 16.04 4.67
CA ALA A 113 0.44 16.55 5.94
C ALA A 113 -0.59 17.49 6.61
N LEU A 114 -1.24 18.36 5.85
CA LEU A 114 -2.33 19.22 6.35
C LEU A 114 -3.51 18.39 6.87
N CYS A 115 -3.95 17.40 6.12
CA CYS A 115 -5.03 16.50 6.56
C CYS A 115 -4.63 15.74 7.84
N GLY A 116 -3.40 15.25 7.90
CA GLY A 116 -2.86 14.61 9.11
C GLY A 116 -2.79 15.55 10.31
N MET A 117 -2.40 16.82 10.10
CA MET A 117 -2.42 17.85 11.15
C MET A 117 -3.83 18.14 11.65
N VAL A 118 -4.85 18.18 10.77
CA VAL A 118 -6.25 18.33 11.17
C VAL A 118 -6.68 17.19 12.09
N ASN A 119 -6.36 15.94 11.72
CA ASN A 119 -6.65 14.79 12.57
C ASN A 119 -5.90 14.87 13.91
N GLY A 120 -4.59 15.13 13.86
CA GLY A 120 -3.77 15.26 15.06
C GLY A 120 -4.26 16.36 15.99
N PHE A 121 -4.62 17.52 15.45
CA PHE A 121 -5.19 18.64 16.23
C PHE A 121 -6.51 18.24 16.89
N GLY A 122 -7.41 17.59 16.15
CA GLY A 122 -8.69 17.13 16.70
C GLY A 122 -8.51 16.15 17.86
N ILE A 123 -7.53 15.22 17.73
CA ILE A 123 -7.28 14.19 18.76
C ILE A 123 -6.58 14.80 19.97
N THR A 124 -5.54 15.61 19.76
CA THR A 124 -4.63 16.04 20.86
C THR A 124 -5.04 17.36 21.51
N VAL A 125 -5.60 18.32 20.74
CA VAL A 125 -5.94 19.66 21.23
C VAL A 125 -7.42 19.76 21.57
N LEU A 126 -8.30 19.25 20.67
CA LEU A 126 -9.75 19.23 20.93
C LEU A 126 -10.16 18.06 21.83
N LEU A 127 -9.19 17.20 22.23
CA LEU A 127 -9.38 16.08 23.16
C LEU A 127 -10.55 15.17 22.77
N MET A 128 -10.68 14.90 21.47
CA MET A 128 -11.70 13.97 20.98
C MET A 128 -11.55 12.62 21.69
N PRO A 129 -12.65 12.03 22.20
CA PRO A 129 -12.60 10.89 23.10
C PRO A 129 -11.93 9.64 22.48
N HIS A 130 -12.00 9.50 21.15
CA HIS A 130 -11.33 8.40 20.41
C HIS A 130 -10.84 8.89 19.05
N PRO A 131 -9.60 8.51 18.64
CA PRO A 131 -9.08 8.78 17.29
C PRO A 131 -10.04 8.34 16.18
N PHE A 132 -10.72 7.21 16.36
CA PHE A 132 -11.72 6.67 15.44
C PHE A 132 -12.84 7.67 15.09
N ILE A 133 -13.39 8.41 16.07
CA ILE A 133 -14.49 9.36 15.84
C ILE A 133 -14.00 10.52 14.98
N MET A 134 -12.82 11.05 15.30
CA MET A 134 -12.21 12.13 14.53
C MET A 134 -11.94 11.71 13.08
N THR A 135 -11.28 10.58 12.90
CA THR A 135 -10.89 10.09 11.57
C THR A 135 -12.08 9.62 10.73
N LEU A 136 -13.14 9.12 11.36
CA LEU A 136 -14.41 8.84 10.68
C LEU A 136 -15.06 10.13 10.14
N GLY A 137 -15.10 11.20 10.95
CA GLY A 137 -15.61 12.50 10.51
C GLY A 137 -14.79 13.07 9.36
N THR A 138 -13.47 13.09 9.49
CA THR A 138 -12.57 13.62 8.46
C THR A 138 -12.53 12.76 7.20
N LEU A 139 -12.77 11.44 7.29
CA LEU A 139 -12.96 10.57 6.14
C LEU A 139 -14.05 11.12 5.20
N TYR A 140 -15.21 11.46 5.75
CA TYR A 140 -16.31 11.99 4.94
C TYR A 140 -16.05 13.43 4.47
N ILE A 141 -15.43 14.26 5.29
CA ILE A 141 -15.06 15.63 4.93
C ILE A 141 -14.07 15.63 3.76
N PHE A 142 -12.97 14.90 3.86
CA PHE A 142 -11.93 14.86 2.82
C PHE A 142 -12.46 14.19 1.54
N ARG A 143 -13.25 13.12 1.68
CA ARG A 143 -13.88 12.46 0.53
C ARG A 143 -14.88 13.36 -0.16
N GLY A 144 -15.72 14.04 0.62
CA GLY A 144 -16.69 15.03 0.10
C GLY A 144 -15.99 16.19 -0.61
N THR A 145 -14.95 16.75 0.00
CA THR A 145 -14.12 17.80 -0.61
C THR A 145 -13.47 17.34 -1.92
N GLY A 146 -12.89 16.14 -1.95
CA GLY A 146 -12.34 15.57 -3.18
C GLY A 146 -13.38 15.41 -4.28
N ASN A 147 -14.56 14.92 -3.95
CA ASN A 147 -15.67 14.78 -4.90
C ASN A 147 -16.18 16.15 -5.41
N LEU A 148 -16.28 17.15 -4.54
CA LEU A 148 -16.65 18.52 -4.96
C LEU A 148 -15.63 19.09 -5.94
N ILE A 149 -14.34 18.94 -5.65
CA ILE A 149 -13.24 19.41 -6.50
C ILE A 149 -13.25 18.74 -7.87
N SER A 150 -13.52 17.41 -7.92
CA SER A 150 -13.53 16.65 -9.18
C SER A 150 -14.85 16.69 -9.94
N GLY A 151 -15.92 17.26 -9.33
CA GLY A 151 -17.28 17.13 -9.86
C GLY A 151 -17.81 15.70 -9.85
N GLY A 152 -17.25 14.83 -8.99
CA GLY A 152 -17.62 13.41 -8.89
C GLY A 152 -17.06 12.53 -10.02
N VAL A 153 -16.21 13.07 -10.91
CA VAL A 153 -15.61 12.33 -12.03
C VAL A 153 -14.11 12.10 -11.82
N PRO A 154 -13.58 10.95 -12.30
CA PRO A 154 -12.14 10.71 -12.26
C PRO A 154 -11.37 11.74 -13.10
N ILE A 155 -10.30 12.28 -12.54
CA ILE A 155 -9.41 13.19 -13.28
C ILE A 155 -8.35 12.35 -14.00
N SER A 156 -8.22 12.55 -15.30
CA SER A 156 -7.24 11.89 -16.17
C SER A 156 -6.39 12.93 -16.93
N GLY A 157 -5.35 12.49 -17.63
CA GLY A 157 -4.53 13.38 -18.46
C GLY A 157 -3.39 14.04 -17.67
N PHE A 158 -2.68 13.25 -16.86
CA PHE A 158 -1.46 13.70 -16.17
C PHE A 158 -0.34 14.02 -17.15
N THR A 159 0.54 14.95 -16.76
CA THR A 159 1.76 15.26 -17.52
C THR A 159 2.73 14.06 -17.56
N GLU A 160 3.65 14.07 -18.51
CA GLU A 160 4.61 12.98 -18.72
C GLU A 160 5.45 12.72 -17.47
N GLU A 161 5.88 13.78 -16.78
CA GLU A 161 6.70 13.71 -15.57
C GLU A 161 5.98 12.98 -14.45
N VAL A 162 4.69 13.25 -14.24
CA VAL A 162 3.85 12.55 -13.23
C VAL A 162 3.66 11.09 -13.60
N ARG A 163 3.50 10.80 -14.90
CA ARG A 163 3.40 9.42 -15.38
C ARG A 163 4.70 8.64 -15.19
N LEU A 164 5.86 9.29 -15.35
CA LEU A 164 7.16 8.67 -15.10
C LEU A 164 7.34 8.28 -13.63
N LEU A 165 6.86 9.09 -12.68
CA LEU A 165 6.92 8.75 -11.26
C LEU A 165 6.12 7.48 -10.92
N GLY A 166 4.92 7.34 -11.50
CA GLY A 166 4.06 6.16 -11.24
C GLY A 166 4.40 4.94 -12.08
N ASN A 167 4.81 5.14 -13.34
CA ASN A 167 5.05 4.10 -14.33
C ASN A 167 6.52 4.02 -14.80
N GLY A 168 7.43 4.72 -14.14
CA GLY A 168 8.86 4.70 -14.47
C GLY A 168 9.41 3.27 -14.55
N ARG A 169 10.26 3.03 -15.53
CA ARG A 169 10.86 1.73 -15.79
C ARG A 169 12.38 1.89 -15.68
N ILE A 170 12.99 1.03 -14.89
CA ILE A 170 14.44 0.94 -14.80
C ILE A 170 14.86 -0.20 -15.69
N ASP A 171 15.63 0.13 -16.70
CA ASP A 171 16.16 -0.83 -17.65
C ASP A 171 17.16 -1.77 -16.93
N LEU A 172 17.01 -3.07 -17.16
CA LEU A 172 17.86 -4.10 -16.60
C LEU A 172 18.73 -4.79 -17.64
N THR A 173 18.86 -4.21 -18.84
CA THR A 173 19.68 -4.78 -19.95
C THR A 173 21.15 -4.92 -19.57
N TRP A 174 21.66 -4.09 -18.67
CA TRP A 174 23.00 -4.21 -18.10
C TRP A 174 23.24 -5.49 -17.27
N LEU A 175 22.15 -6.17 -16.83
CA LEU A 175 22.18 -7.51 -16.19
C LEU A 175 22.01 -8.64 -17.22
N GLY A 176 21.99 -8.35 -18.53
CA GLY A 176 21.74 -9.32 -19.58
C GLY A 176 20.28 -9.69 -19.79
N LEU A 177 19.34 -8.93 -19.19
CA LEU A 177 17.91 -9.13 -19.35
C LEU A 177 17.39 -8.44 -20.61
N GLU A 178 16.26 -8.89 -21.15
CA GLU A 178 15.63 -8.28 -22.30
C GLU A 178 15.01 -6.90 -21.95
N LYS A 179 14.89 -6.00 -22.92
CA LYS A 179 14.22 -4.69 -22.74
C LYS A 179 12.77 -4.79 -22.23
N SER A 180 12.11 -5.92 -22.45
CA SER A 180 10.80 -6.24 -21.91
C SER A 180 10.81 -6.45 -20.39
N GLN A 181 11.99 -6.75 -19.84
CA GLN A 181 12.24 -7.05 -18.44
C GLN A 181 12.80 -5.81 -17.75
N TYR A 182 11.96 -5.10 -17.05
CA TYR A 182 12.30 -3.88 -16.32
C TYR A 182 11.89 -3.97 -14.86
N LEU A 183 12.55 -3.20 -14.01
CA LEU A 183 12.11 -3.00 -12.62
C LEU A 183 11.25 -1.73 -12.53
N PRO A 184 10.05 -1.78 -11.94
CA PRO A 184 9.27 -0.57 -11.70
C PRO A 184 10.02 0.40 -10.76
N ALA A 185 10.10 1.67 -11.11
CA ALA A 185 10.74 2.68 -10.27
C ALA A 185 10.09 2.81 -8.89
N SER A 186 8.79 2.50 -8.79
CA SER A 186 8.05 2.47 -7.53
C SER A 186 8.61 1.46 -6.51
N VAL A 187 9.25 0.38 -6.98
CA VAL A 187 9.89 -0.62 -6.09
C VAL A 187 11.12 -0.02 -5.41
N ILE A 188 11.93 0.75 -6.14
CA ILE A 188 13.08 1.44 -5.53
C ILE A 188 12.60 2.55 -4.61
N LEU A 189 11.60 3.31 -5.04
CA LEU A 189 11.03 4.37 -4.22
C LEU A 189 10.55 3.83 -2.87
N ILE A 190 9.78 2.74 -2.87
CA ILE A 190 9.30 2.14 -1.61
C ILE A 190 10.44 1.58 -0.77
N ALA A 191 11.46 0.97 -1.36
CA ALA A 191 12.63 0.49 -0.63
C ALA A 191 13.37 1.65 0.08
N VAL A 192 13.52 2.79 -0.60
CA VAL A 192 14.10 4.01 0.00
C VAL A 192 13.22 4.54 1.13
N VAL A 193 11.90 4.59 0.94
CA VAL A 193 10.96 5.05 1.98
C VAL A 193 10.99 4.12 3.19
N PHE A 194 11.05 2.80 2.99
CA PHE A 194 11.20 1.82 4.08
C PHE A 194 12.50 2.02 4.83
N PHE A 195 13.61 2.23 4.12
CA PHE A 195 14.90 2.50 4.73
C PHE A 195 14.87 3.80 5.56
N LEU A 196 14.33 4.88 5.02
CA LEU A 196 14.20 6.15 5.74
C LEU A 196 13.28 6.01 6.97
N MET A 197 12.19 5.27 6.83
CA MET A 197 11.29 4.99 7.95
C MET A 197 11.97 4.14 9.02
N TRP A 198 12.75 3.14 8.62
CA TRP A 198 13.53 2.33 9.56
C TRP A 198 14.55 3.19 10.32
N VAL A 199 15.28 4.07 9.62
CA VAL A 199 16.20 5.04 10.27
C VAL A 199 15.43 5.94 11.21
N PHE A 200 14.32 6.52 10.79
CA PHE A 200 13.49 7.39 11.61
C PHE A 200 13.03 6.69 12.89
N LEU A 201 12.46 5.53 12.78
CA LEU A 201 11.88 4.81 13.92
C LEU A 201 12.95 4.31 14.89
N ASN A 202 14.09 3.82 14.41
CA ASN A 202 15.10 3.20 15.28
C ASN A 202 16.18 4.18 15.77
N HIS A 203 16.46 5.24 15.00
CA HIS A 203 17.61 6.12 15.27
C HIS A 203 17.22 7.55 15.68
N THR A 204 15.91 7.91 15.70
CA THR A 204 15.49 9.24 16.18
C THR A 204 14.80 9.16 17.55
N ARG A 205 14.83 10.30 18.28
CA ARG A 205 14.11 10.41 19.57
C ARG A 205 12.61 10.23 19.39
N THR A 206 12.03 10.85 18.36
CA THR A 206 10.60 10.76 18.04
C THR A 206 10.20 9.32 17.69
N GLY A 207 11.02 8.61 16.91
CA GLY A 207 10.77 7.20 16.60
C GLY A 207 10.72 6.33 17.87
N LYS A 208 11.63 6.55 18.82
CA LYS A 208 11.63 5.84 20.11
C LYS A 208 10.38 6.14 20.93
N TRP A 209 9.87 7.36 20.90
CA TRP A 209 8.62 7.74 21.58
C TRP A 209 7.38 7.09 20.97
N ILE A 210 7.39 6.80 19.65
CA ILE A 210 6.32 6.10 18.98
C ILE A 210 6.17 4.66 19.52
N TYR A 211 7.28 4.04 19.94
CA TYR A 211 7.27 2.68 20.52
C TYR A 211 7.09 2.64 22.04
N ALA A 212 7.19 3.75 22.73
CA ALA A 212 7.08 3.83 24.19
C ALA A 212 5.62 3.94 24.63
#